data_f6e3224aee4e1df10ee258369bd8f7fc
#
_entry.id   f6e3224aee4e1df10ee258369bd8f7fc
#
_cell.length_a   1.000
_cell.length_b   1.000
_cell.length_c   1.000
_cell.angle_alpha   90.00
_cell.angle_beta   90.00
_cell.angle_gamma   90.00
#
_symmetry.space_group_name_H-M   'P 1'
#
loop_
_entity.id
_entity.type
_entity.pdbx_description
1 polymer ?
#
loop_
_entity_poly.entity_id
_entity_poly.type
_entity_poly.pdbx_seq_one_letter_code
_entity_poly.pdbx_strand_id
1 'polypeptide(L)'
;ASLKQAEKIIEETTNFNKFAKHIFTLNDHLKKMNAYVGLSNKTNHLKIKCDENDSTEILEEFHQEVSHWAEKYNIKLERLDNKHIYYILGTL
;
A
#
# COMPACT_ATOMS: atom_id res chain seq x y z
N ALA A 1 -15.04 -5.15 -4.30
CA ALA A 1 -15.15 -4.11 -3.27
C ALA A 1 -16.34 -3.21 -3.54
N SER A 2 -17.09 -2.85 -2.53
CA SER A 2 -18.21 -1.96 -2.68
C SER A 2 -17.78 -0.50 -2.66
N LEU A 3 -18.58 0.35 -3.27
CA LEU A 3 -18.36 1.80 -3.23
C LEU A 3 -18.33 2.32 -1.79
N LYS A 4 -19.19 1.77 -0.93
CA LYS A 4 -19.24 2.13 0.49
C LYS A 4 -17.93 1.82 1.21
N GLN A 5 -17.31 0.69 0.89
CA GLN A 5 -16.03 0.32 1.49
C GLN A 5 -14.94 1.30 1.06
N ALA A 6 -14.91 1.67 -0.22
CA ALA A 6 -13.94 2.64 -0.73
C ALA A 6 -14.09 3.99 -0.04
N GLU A 7 -15.33 4.46 0.13
CA GLU A 7 -15.62 5.72 0.82
C GLU A 7 -15.14 5.69 2.27
N LYS A 8 -15.38 4.59 2.98
CA LYS A 8 -14.93 4.44 4.36
C LYS A 8 -13.41 4.44 4.47
N ILE A 9 -12.73 3.78 3.55
CA ILE A 9 -11.27 3.76 3.53
C ILE A 9 -10.72 5.17 3.36
N ILE A 10 -11.27 5.93 2.42
CA ILE A 10 -10.86 7.31 2.18
C ILE A 10 -11.09 8.17 3.43
N GLU A 11 -12.25 8.00 4.07
CA GLU A 11 -12.64 8.74 5.25
C GLU A 11 -11.72 8.45 6.45
N GLU A 12 -11.35 7.20 6.65
CA GLU A 12 -10.50 6.78 7.77
C GLU A 12 -9.00 6.92 7.53
N THR A 13 -8.59 7.17 6.28
CA THR A 13 -7.19 7.36 5.95
C THR A 13 -6.81 8.83 6.08
N THR A 14 -5.98 9.13 7.05
CA THR A 14 -5.60 10.52 7.37
C THR A 14 -4.94 11.20 6.18
N ASN A 15 -5.49 12.37 5.80
CA ASN A 15 -4.95 13.19 4.71
C ASN A 15 -4.88 12.46 3.35
N PHE A 16 -5.82 11.54 3.10
CA PHE A 16 -5.83 10.76 1.86
C PHE A 16 -5.67 11.63 0.61
N ASN A 17 -6.38 12.76 0.54
CA ASN A 17 -6.35 13.64 -0.63
C ASN A 17 -4.98 14.23 -0.93
N LYS A 18 -4.09 14.28 0.07
CA LYS A 18 -2.75 14.83 -0.10
C LYS A 18 -1.81 13.88 -0.85
N PHE A 19 -2.07 12.58 -0.78
CA PHE A 19 -1.17 11.61 -1.38
C PHE A 19 -1.85 10.63 -2.35
N ALA A 20 -3.14 10.79 -2.60
CA ALA A 20 -3.89 9.88 -3.46
C ALA A 20 -3.24 9.69 -4.83
N LYS A 21 -2.77 10.76 -5.45
CA LYS A 21 -2.10 10.70 -6.75
C LYS A 21 -0.80 9.87 -6.72
N HIS A 22 -0.13 9.84 -5.57
CA HIS A 22 1.11 9.09 -5.41
C HIS A 22 0.86 7.59 -5.29
N ILE A 23 -0.36 7.18 -4.92
CA ILE A 23 -0.76 5.78 -4.87
C ILE A 23 -0.77 5.19 -6.28
N PHE A 24 -1.28 5.93 -7.26
CA PHE A 24 -1.29 5.45 -8.65
C PHE A 24 0.12 5.27 -9.20
N THR A 25 1.02 6.19 -8.88
CA THR A 25 2.42 6.09 -9.27
C THR A 25 3.07 4.86 -8.63
N LEU A 26 2.83 4.65 -7.34
CA LEU A 26 3.34 3.47 -6.66
C LEU A 26 2.82 2.19 -7.30
N ASN A 27 1.52 2.12 -7.56
CA ASN A 27 0.91 0.94 -8.16
C ASN A 27 1.53 0.61 -9.52
N ASP A 28 1.84 1.62 -10.33
CA ASP A 28 2.51 1.42 -11.61
C ASP A 28 3.91 0.82 -11.45
N HIS A 29 4.66 1.28 -10.46
CA HIS A 29 5.97 0.72 -10.15
C HIS A 29 5.88 -0.72 -9.65
N LEU A 30 4.86 -1.02 -8.85
CA LEU A 30 4.68 -2.34 -8.26
C LEU A 30 4.24 -3.41 -9.26
N LYS A 31 3.67 -3.04 -10.38
CA LYS A 31 3.25 -3.99 -11.42
C LYS A 31 4.39 -4.87 -11.89
N LYS A 32 5.60 -4.33 -11.93
CA LYS A 32 6.80 -5.06 -12.35
C LYS A 32 7.22 -6.14 -11.36
N MET A 33 6.70 -6.08 -10.13
CA MET A 33 7.07 -6.95 -9.03
C MET A 33 5.95 -7.89 -8.62
N ASN A 34 4.92 -8.05 -9.45
CA ASN A 34 3.71 -8.80 -9.12
C ASN A 34 3.08 -8.31 -7.81
N ALA A 35 3.10 -7.00 -7.61
CA ALA A 35 2.54 -6.35 -6.44
C ALA A 35 1.49 -5.35 -6.86
N TYR A 36 0.65 -4.94 -5.91
CA TYR A 36 -0.43 -4.00 -6.20
C TYR A 36 -0.88 -3.28 -4.94
N VAL A 37 -1.61 -2.19 -5.16
CA VAL A 37 -2.33 -1.48 -4.11
C VAL A 37 -3.81 -1.78 -4.30
N GLY A 38 -4.48 -2.20 -3.25
CA GLY A 38 -5.89 -2.55 -3.32
C GLY A 38 -6.61 -2.29 -2.01
N LEU A 39 -7.89 -2.64 -1.98
CA LEU A 39 -8.70 -2.50 -0.78
C LEU A 39 -8.54 -3.73 0.11
N SER A 40 -8.41 -3.50 1.42
CA SER A 40 -8.39 -4.60 2.37
C SER A 40 -9.82 -5.11 2.61
N ASN A 41 -9.99 -6.43 2.67
CA ASN A 41 -11.27 -7.03 3.00
C ASN A 41 -11.53 -7.11 4.51
N LYS A 42 -10.48 -6.91 5.32
CA LYS A 42 -10.57 -7.09 6.78
C LYS A 42 -10.61 -5.78 7.54
N THR A 43 -10.09 -4.72 6.97
CA THR A 43 -10.00 -3.41 7.62
C THR A 43 -10.39 -2.32 6.63
N ASN A 44 -10.65 -1.12 7.14
CA ASN A 44 -10.97 0.03 6.31
C ASN A 44 -9.67 0.77 5.91
N HIS A 45 -8.75 0.03 5.30
CA HIS A 45 -7.47 0.57 4.83
C HIS A 45 -7.16 0.09 3.43
N LEU A 46 -6.37 0.88 2.71
CA LEU A 46 -5.72 0.41 1.51
C LEU A 46 -4.56 -0.50 1.92
N LYS A 47 -4.31 -1.53 1.13
CA LYS A 47 -3.18 -2.43 1.36
C LYS A 47 -2.25 -2.42 0.17
N ILE A 48 -0.97 -2.61 0.44
CA ILE A 48 0.08 -2.82 -0.54
C ILE A 48 0.52 -4.26 -0.37
N LYS A 49 0.37 -5.07 -1.41
CA LYS A 49 0.65 -6.51 -1.31
C LYS A 49 1.53 -6.98 -2.45
N CYS A 50 2.48 -7.86 -2.12
CA CYS A 50 3.30 -8.58 -3.10
C CYS A 50 3.00 -10.07 -3.01
N ASP A 51 3.15 -10.77 -4.13
CA ASP A 51 2.96 -12.22 -4.16
C ASP A 51 4.02 -12.90 -3.29
N GLU A 52 3.58 -13.72 -2.33
CA GLU A 52 4.47 -14.42 -1.40
C GLU A 52 5.35 -15.46 -2.08
N ASN A 53 4.98 -15.89 -3.28
CA ASN A 53 5.73 -16.88 -4.06
C ASN A 53 6.81 -16.28 -4.95
N ASP A 54 7.00 -14.97 -4.90
CA ASP A 54 8.04 -14.32 -5.67
C ASP A 54 9.42 -14.65 -5.11
N SER A 55 10.45 -14.44 -5.95
CA SER A 55 11.82 -14.65 -5.54
C SER A 55 12.22 -13.68 -4.43
N THR A 56 13.23 -14.05 -3.65
CA THR A 56 13.74 -13.19 -2.58
C THR A 56 14.16 -11.83 -3.11
N GLU A 57 14.76 -11.79 -4.29
CA GLU A 57 15.19 -10.54 -4.92
C GLU A 57 14.03 -9.60 -5.21
N ILE A 58 12.93 -10.14 -5.74
CA ILE A 58 11.72 -9.35 -6.02
C ILE A 58 11.09 -8.86 -4.73
N LEU A 59 11.02 -9.72 -3.71
CA LEU A 59 10.47 -9.33 -2.41
C LEU A 59 11.28 -8.23 -1.75
N GLU A 60 12.60 -8.30 -1.83
CA GLU A 60 13.47 -7.25 -1.30
C GLU A 60 13.26 -5.92 -2.04
N GLU A 61 13.18 -5.97 -3.37
CA GLU A 61 12.87 -4.80 -4.18
C GLU A 61 11.52 -4.19 -3.81
N PHE A 62 10.51 -5.04 -3.60
CA PHE A 62 9.21 -4.61 -3.17
C PHE A 62 9.27 -3.83 -1.86
N HIS A 63 9.93 -4.37 -0.85
CA HIS A 63 10.03 -3.71 0.46
C HIS A 63 10.82 -2.41 0.38
N GLN A 64 11.88 -2.37 -0.42
CA GLN A 64 12.66 -1.15 -0.62
C GLN A 64 11.83 -0.07 -1.32
N GLU A 65 11.10 -0.44 -2.36
CA GLU A 65 10.27 0.49 -3.11
C GLU A 65 9.16 1.09 -2.22
N VAL A 66 8.48 0.24 -1.45
CA VAL A 66 7.43 0.68 -0.55
C VAL A 66 7.98 1.60 0.54
N SER A 67 9.09 1.23 1.15
CA SER A 67 9.73 2.02 2.20
C SER A 67 10.18 3.38 1.68
N HIS A 68 10.79 3.40 0.52
CA HIS A 68 11.26 4.62 -0.12
C HIS A 68 10.09 5.57 -0.44
N TRP A 69 9.01 5.01 -1.00
CA TRP A 69 7.80 5.76 -1.30
C TRP A 69 7.18 6.37 -0.05
N ALA A 70 7.04 5.57 1.01
CA ALA A 70 6.45 6.03 2.27
C ALA A 70 7.29 7.13 2.91
N GLU A 71 8.61 6.98 2.89
CA GLU A 71 9.53 7.98 3.43
C GLU A 71 9.46 9.29 2.64
N LYS A 72 9.41 9.19 1.31
CA LYS A 72 9.37 10.36 0.44
C LYS A 72 8.13 11.22 0.67
N TYR A 73 7.00 10.60 0.96
CA TYR A 73 5.72 11.31 1.10
C TYR A 73 5.20 11.36 2.54
N ASN A 74 6.03 10.97 3.50
CA ASN A 74 5.67 10.95 4.92
C ASN A 74 4.41 10.13 5.22
N ILE A 75 4.31 8.97 4.60
CA ILE A 75 3.16 8.08 4.73
C ILE A 75 3.42 7.08 5.84
N LYS A 76 2.43 6.92 6.71
CA LYS A 76 2.49 5.97 7.81
C LYS A 76 1.94 4.63 7.33
N LEU A 77 2.75 3.58 7.47
CA LEU A 77 2.40 2.22 7.08
C LEU A 77 2.40 1.32 8.30
N GLU A 78 1.60 0.25 8.24
CA GLU A 78 1.64 -0.83 9.21
C GLU A 78 1.87 -2.13 8.45
N ARG A 79 3.02 -2.77 8.69
CA ARG A 79 3.33 -4.04 8.06
C ARG A 79 2.71 -5.19 8.86
N LEU A 80 2.06 -6.12 8.18
CA LEU A 80 1.57 -7.34 8.80
C LEU A 80 2.74 -8.27 9.09
N ASP A 81 2.75 -8.87 10.27
CA ASP A 81 3.82 -9.75 10.73
C ASP A 81 4.08 -10.90 9.76
N ASN A 82 5.36 -11.06 9.39
CA ASN A 82 5.83 -12.14 8.53
C ASN A 82 5.14 -12.21 7.16
N LYS A 83 4.50 -11.11 6.73
CA LYS A 83 3.83 -11.05 5.44
C LYS A 83 4.36 -9.92 4.60
N HIS A 84 4.16 -10.03 3.30
CA HIS A 84 4.57 -9.00 2.34
C HIS A 84 3.37 -8.09 2.04
N ILE A 85 2.78 -7.58 3.11
CA ILE A 85 1.57 -6.75 3.08
C ILE A 85 1.75 -5.57 4.03
N TYR A 86 1.37 -4.38 3.53
CA TYR A 86 1.34 -3.15 4.33
C TYR A 86 -0.05 -2.55 4.27
N TYR A 87 -0.52 -2.00 5.40
CA TYR A 87 -1.70 -1.13 5.40
C TYR A 87 -1.24 0.32 5.34
N ILE A 88 -1.94 1.12 4.55
CA ILE A 88 -1.71 2.56 4.49
C ILE A 88 -2.61 3.23 5.52
N LEU A 89 -2.00 3.80 6.55
CA LEU A 89 -2.74 4.43 7.65
C LEU A 89 -3.03 5.91 7.39
N GLY A 90 -2.23 6.56 6.58
CA GLY A 90 -2.37 7.98 6.28
C GLY A 90 -1.01 8.66 6.22
N THR A 91 -0.99 9.98 6.35
CA THR A 91 0.26 10.74 6.42
C THR A 91 0.56 11.14 7.86
N LEU A 92 1.83 11.35 8.10
CA LEU A 92 2.30 11.86 9.38
C LEU A 92 1.98 13.35 9.56
#